data_7121ad825c31cb07275c4c17cc593c64
#
_entry.id   7121ad825c31cb07275c4c17cc593c64
#
_cell.length_a   1.000
_cell.length_b   1.000
_cell.length_c   1.000
_cell.angle_alpha   90.00
_cell.angle_beta   90.00
_cell.angle_gamma   90.00
#
_symmetry.space_group_name_H-M   'P 1'
#
loop_
_entity.id
_entity.type
_entity.pdbx_description
1 polymer ?
#
loop_
_entity_poly.entity_id
_entity_poly.type
_entity_poly.pdbx_seq_one_letter_code
_entity_poly.pdbx_strand_id
1 'polypeptide(L)'
;MKITVCMATYNGSRFIKIQIQSILSQLGKKDQLVIVDDCSVDNTVEIIENFKDSRIILIRNTSNIGAVAAFSKSLKAANGDIILLSDQDDEWLDNKVSFVRNFFTINNVDLIVHDAKITQNGNLVSHSLFTEIGSSNGLLKNIYSNSFTGCCMAFKRNILKNVLPIPIKSGIFHDAWIGIISKLYRFKVIFIATPLIIHNRHEDNLSTMKRRSIFKIIPDRINLILALFHRVFNGK
;
A
#
# COMPACT_ATOMS: atom_id res chain seq x y z
N MET A 1 -20.32 -2.14 2.57
CA MET A 1 -19.22 -1.17 2.44
C MET A 1 -18.59 -1.30 1.06
N LYS A 2 -18.43 -0.20 0.35
CA LYS A 2 -17.75 -0.11 -0.95
C LYS A 2 -16.24 -0.14 -0.75
N ILE A 3 -15.52 -0.86 -1.61
CA ILE A 3 -14.06 -0.97 -1.56
C ILE A 3 -13.44 -0.18 -2.71
N THR A 4 -12.35 0.52 -2.43
CA THR A 4 -11.42 1.03 -3.43
C THR A 4 -10.06 0.37 -3.21
N VAL A 5 -9.53 -0.24 -4.26
CA VAL A 5 -8.13 -0.65 -4.31
C VAL A 5 -7.33 0.47 -4.97
N CYS A 6 -6.27 0.92 -4.30
CA CYS A 6 -5.34 1.93 -4.81
C CYS A 6 -4.01 1.27 -5.18
N MET A 7 -3.60 1.42 -6.42
CA MET A 7 -2.36 0.86 -6.97
C MET A 7 -1.55 1.95 -7.66
N ALA A 8 -0.25 1.92 -7.49
CA ALA A 8 0.71 2.64 -8.31
C ALA A 8 1.48 1.62 -9.16
N THR A 9 1.71 1.94 -10.43
CA THR A 9 2.47 1.08 -11.35
C THR A 9 3.50 1.88 -12.14
N TYR A 10 4.64 1.25 -12.40
CA TYR A 10 5.69 1.76 -13.27
C TYR A 10 6.50 0.59 -13.84
N ASN A 11 6.50 0.43 -15.17
CA ASN A 11 7.19 -0.65 -15.88
C ASN A 11 6.91 -2.03 -15.26
N GLY A 12 5.62 -2.33 -15.04
CA GLY A 12 5.15 -3.53 -14.36
C GLY A 12 4.63 -4.63 -15.28
N SER A 13 4.88 -4.57 -16.60
CA SER A 13 4.28 -5.45 -17.61
C SER A 13 4.43 -6.94 -17.29
N ARG A 14 5.50 -7.32 -16.58
CA ARG A 14 5.79 -8.70 -16.18
C ARG A 14 4.79 -9.26 -15.18
N PHE A 15 4.24 -8.43 -14.29
CA PHE A 15 3.47 -8.86 -13.11
C PHE A 15 2.03 -8.38 -13.10
N ILE A 16 1.78 -7.20 -13.67
CA ILE A 16 0.54 -6.44 -13.52
C ILE A 16 -0.72 -7.23 -13.92
N LYS A 17 -0.61 -8.12 -14.89
CA LYS A 17 -1.73 -8.95 -15.35
C LYS A 17 -2.25 -9.87 -14.25
N ILE A 18 -1.36 -10.61 -13.59
CA ILE A 18 -1.72 -11.55 -12.51
C ILE A 18 -2.30 -10.78 -11.35
N GLN A 19 -1.66 -9.67 -10.96
CA GLN A 19 -2.12 -8.83 -9.87
C GLN A 19 -3.52 -8.27 -10.12
N ILE A 20 -3.80 -7.70 -11.29
CA ILE A 20 -5.13 -7.19 -11.62
C ILE A 20 -6.17 -8.33 -11.64
N GLN A 21 -5.84 -9.50 -12.18
CA GLN A 21 -6.74 -10.65 -12.19
C GLN A 21 -7.10 -11.10 -10.77
N SER A 22 -6.12 -11.21 -9.86
CA SER A 22 -6.34 -11.61 -8.46
C SER A 22 -7.19 -10.60 -7.70
N ILE A 23 -7.14 -9.32 -8.05
CA ILE A 23 -7.97 -8.26 -7.47
C ILE A 23 -9.39 -8.30 -8.03
N LEU A 24 -9.54 -8.27 -9.37
CA LEU A 24 -10.83 -8.18 -10.04
C LEU A 24 -11.73 -9.39 -9.79
N SER A 25 -11.16 -10.59 -9.60
CA SER A 25 -11.90 -11.80 -9.25
C SER A 25 -12.69 -11.66 -7.95
N GLN A 26 -12.27 -10.76 -7.04
CA GLN A 26 -12.84 -10.57 -5.70
C GLN A 26 -13.67 -9.29 -5.56
N LEU A 27 -13.49 -8.31 -6.46
CA LEU A 27 -14.22 -7.05 -6.40
C LEU A 27 -15.68 -7.20 -6.87
N GLY A 28 -16.61 -6.62 -6.11
CA GLY A 28 -18.02 -6.51 -6.50
C GLY A 28 -18.25 -5.38 -7.53
N LYS A 29 -19.45 -5.35 -8.13
CA LYS A 29 -19.83 -4.37 -9.17
C LYS A 29 -19.73 -2.90 -8.72
N LYS A 30 -19.82 -2.61 -7.42
CA LYS A 30 -19.75 -1.25 -6.86
C LYS A 30 -18.35 -0.86 -6.42
N ASP A 31 -17.42 -1.82 -6.33
CA ASP A 31 -16.04 -1.58 -5.93
C ASP A 31 -15.26 -1.00 -7.11
N GLN A 32 -14.06 -0.46 -6.85
CA GLN A 32 -13.19 0.10 -7.87
C GLN A 32 -11.72 -0.26 -7.64
N LEU A 33 -10.98 -0.34 -8.74
CA LEU A 33 -9.52 -0.44 -8.78
C LEU A 33 -8.98 0.83 -9.42
N VAL A 34 -8.38 1.71 -8.63
CA VAL A 34 -7.72 2.93 -9.10
C VAL A 34 -6.25 2.64 -9.31
N ILE A 35 -5.81 2.66 -10.56
CA ILE A 35 -4.42 2.45 -10.96
C ILE A 35 -3.85 3.78 -11.42
N VAL A 36 -2.73 4.19 -10.84
CA VAL A 36 -1.94 5.33 -11.33
C VAL A 36 -0.69 4.80 -11.98
N ASP A 37 -0.63 4.94 -13.31
CA ASP A 37 0.57 4.63 -14.09
C ASP A 37 1.52 5.82 -14.07
N ASP A 38 2.72 5.58 -13.57
CA ASP A 38 3.74 6.61 -13.36
C ASP A 38 4.66 6.79 -14.57
N CYS A 39 4.06 6.92 -15.76
CA CYS A 39 4.75 7.09 -17.04
C CYS A 39 5.53 5.84 -17.46
N SER A 40 4.90 4.66 -17.46
CA SER A 40 5.50 3.41 -17.97
C SER A 40 5.86 3.53 -19.44
N VAL A 41 6.98 2.93 -19.80
CA VAL A 41 7.51 2.88 -21.19
C VAL A 41 7.44 1.47 -21.79
N ASP A 42 7.05 0.49 -20.98
CA ASP A 42 6.77 -0.90 -21.40
C ASP A 42 5.28 -1.12 -21.68
N ASN A 43 4.86 -2.36 -21.89
CA ASN A 43 3.47 -2.70 -22.22
C ASN A 43 2.50 -2.64 -21.01
N THR A 44 2.88 -2.06 -19.88
CA THR A 44 2.05 -2.00 -18.65
C THR A 44 0.67 -1.41 -18.94
N VAL A 45 0.63 -0.24 -19.58
CA VAL A 45 -0.62 0.48 -19.86
C VAL A 45 -1.52 -0.33 -20.80
N GLU A 46 -0.95 -0.89 -21.87
CA GLU A 46 -1.68 -1.74 -22.82
C GLU A 46 -2.31 -2.95 -22.14
N ILE A 47 -1.57 -3.61 -21.24
CA ILE A 47 -2.08 -4.74 -20.47
C ILE A 47 -3.27 -4.33 -19.60
N ILE A 48 -3.20 -3.17 -18.94
CA ILE A 48 -4.30 -2.67 -18.09
C ILE A 48 -5.54 -2.35 -18.93
N GLU A 49 -5.38 -1.66 -20.05
CA GLU A 49 -6.48 -1.26 -20.94
C GLU A 49 -7.17 -2.49 -21.57
N ASN A 50 -6.44 -3.56 -21.81
CA ASN A 50 -6.98 -4.81 -22.37
C ASN A 50 -7.92 -5.57 -21.44
N PHE A 51 -7.97 -5.27 -20.13
CA PHE A 51 -8.98 -5.85 -19.23
C PHE A 51 -10.40 -5.40 -19.55
N LYS A 52 -10.60 -4.20 -20.09
CA LYS A 52 -11.91 -3.63 -20.45
C LYS A 52 -12.96 -3.75 -19.34
N ASP A 53 -12.52 -3.67 -18.08
CA ASP A 53 -13.37 -3.78 -16.89
C ASP A 53 -13.74 -2.40 -16.37
N SER A 54 -15.04 -2.13 -16.24
CA SER A 54 -15.57 -0.83 -15.82
C SER A 54 -15.22 -0.45 -14.38
N ARG A 55 -14.71 -1.39 -13.59
CA ARG A 55 -14.25 -1.14 -12.21
C ARG A 55 -12.84 -0.55 -12.18
N ILE A 56 -12.08 -0.62 -13.29
CA ILE A 56 -10.73 -0.03 -13.40
C ILE A 56 -10.84 1.45 -13.73
N ILE A 57 -10.16 2.27 -12.93
CA ILE A 57 -9.92 3.69 -13.21
C ILE A 57 -8.42 3.85 -13.41
N LEU A 58 -8.00 4.00 -14.67
CA LEU A 58 -6.60 4.22 -15.02
C LEU A 58 -6.31 5.72 -15.10
N ILE A 59 -5.33 6.18 -14.34
CA ILE A 59 -4.80 7.55 -14.37
C ILE A 59 -3.37 7.48 -14.85
N ARG A 60 -3.04 8.14 -15.95
CA ARG A 60 -1.70 8.14 -16.53
C ARG A 60 -0.97 9.43 -16.18
N ASN A 61 0.24 9.33 -15.67
CA ASN A 61 1.13 10.47 -15.49
C ASN A 61 1.88 10.76 -16.80
N THR A 62 2.18 12.02 -17.04
CA THR A 62 2.97 12.47 -18.19
C THR A 62 4.49 12.44 -17.95
N SER A 63 4.89 12.23 -16.70
CA SER A 63 6.28 12.04 -16.27
C SER A 63 6.30 11.17 -15.03
N ASN A 64 7.42 10.50 -14.75
CA ASN A 64 7.60 9.74 -13.53
C ASN A 64 7.71 10.69 -12.33
N ILE A 65 6.75 10.61 -11.41
CA ILE A 65 6.68 11.45 -10.19
C ILE A 65 6.99 10.65 -8.92
N GLY A 66 7.27 9.35 -9.05
CA GLY A 66 7.61 8.44 -7.97
C GLY A 66 6.41 7.82 -7.25
N ALA A 67 6.63 6.63 -6.68
CA ALA A 67 5.58 5.79 -6.09
C ALA A 67 4.74 6.53 -5.04
N VAL A 68 5.34 7.34 -4.16
CA VAL A 68 4.63 8.07 -3.09
C VAL A 68 3.63 9.06 -3.68
N ALA A 69 4.02 9.78 -4.73
CA ALA A 69 3.14 10.75 -5.40
C ALA A 69 2.04 10.02 -6.20
N ALA A 70 2.37 8.91 -6.86
CA ALA A 70 1.41 8.07 -7.58
C ALA A 70 0.36 7.48 -6.62
N PHE A 71 0.77 6.93 -5.46
CA PHE A 71 -0.16 6.50 -4.43
C PHE A 71 -1.00 7.66 -3.87
N SER A 72 -0.40 8.83 -3.64
CA SER A 72 -1.16 10.01 -3.21
C SER A 72 -2.26 10.41 -4.21
N LYS A 73 -1.99 10.23 -5.51
CA LYS A 73 -2.94 10.48 -6.60
C LYS A 73 -4.08 9.45 -6.61
N SER A 74 -3.76 8.15 -6.46
CA SER A 74 -4.77 7.09 -6.39
C SER A 74 -5.67 7.24 -5.17
N LEU A 75 -5.10 7.60 -4.00
CA LEU A 75 -5.84 7.85 -2.76
C LEU A 75 -6.81 9.04 -2.87
N LYS A 76 -6.43 10.10 -3.60
CA LYS A 76 -7.33 11.24 -3.88
C LYS A 76 -8.52 10.85 -4.76
N ALA A 77 -8.36 9.90 -5.66
CA ALA A 77 -9.41 9.38 -6.54
C ALA A 77 -10.28 8.30 -5.87
N ALA A 78 -9.89 7.80 -4.70
CA ALA A 78 -10.59 6.77 -3.98
C ALA A 78 -11.94 7.26 -3.43
N ASN A 79 -13.03 6.52 -3.73
CA ASN A 79 -14.37 6.85 -3.28
C ASN A 79 -15.06 5.75 -2.45
N GLY A 80 -14.37 4.62 -2.19
CA GLY A 80 -14.86 3.53 -1.34
C GLY A 80 -14.87 3.91 0.13
N ASP A 81 -15.65 3.17 0.92
CA ASP A 81 -15.68 3.31 2.39
C ASP A 81 -14.41 2.77 3.02
N ILE A 82 -13.86 1.70 2.40
CA ILE A 82 -12.61 1.05 2.76
C ILE A 82 -11.65 1.17 1.58
N ILE A 83 -10.40 1.49 1.88
CA ILE A 83 -9.31 1.58 0.92
C ILE A 83 -8.32 0.46 1.19
N LEU A 84 -7.94 -0.28 0.17
CA LEU A 84 -6.88 -1.27 0.19
C LEU A 84 -5.73 -0.75 -0.67
N LEU A 85 -4.49 -0.85 -0.19
CA LEU A 85 -3.32 -0.59 -1.01
C LEU A 85 -2.89 -1.87 -1.73
N SER A 86 -2.29 -1.70 -2.89
CA SER A 86 -1.77 -2.80 -3.70
C SER A 86 -0.51 -2.35 -4.45
N ASP A 87 0.53 -3.16 -4.36
CA ASP A 87 1.67 -3.05 -5.25
C ASP A 87 1.34 -3.77 -6.57
N GLN A 88 2.12 -3.53 -7.63
CA GLN A 88 1.84 -4.04 -8.98
C GLN A 88 2.26 -5.50 -9.20
N ASP A 89 3.05 -6.06 -8.30
CA ASP A 89 3.89 -7.26 -8.44
C ASP A 89 3.57 -8.38 -7.43
N ASP A 90 2.51 -8.21 -6.62
CA ASP A 90 2.02 -9.21 -5.69
C ASP A 90 0.89 -10.07 -6.31
N GLU A 91 0.34 -10.97 -5.52
CA GLU A 91 -0.87 -11.74 -5.86
C GLU A 91 -1.79 -11.83 -4.64
N TRP A 92 -3.07 -11.47 -4.80
CA TRP A 92 -4.05 -11.57 -3.72
C TRP A 92 -4.58 -12.99 -3.56
N LEU A 93 -4.62 -13.49 -2.33
CA LEU A 93 -5.32 -14.73 -2.01
C LEU A 93 -6.84 -14.52 -2.12
N ASP A 94 -7.56 -15.56 -2.54
CA ASP A 94 -8.98 -15.50 -2.95
C ASP A 94 -9.96 -14.97 -1.89
N ASN A 95 -9.56 -14.92 -0.63
CA ASN A 95 -10.40 -14.46 0.47
C ASN A 95 -10.09 -13.05 0.97
N LYS A 96 -9.13 -12.31 0.36
CA LYS A 96 -8.67 -11.02 0.91
C LYS A 96 -9.81 -10.01 1.02
N VAL A 97 -10.56 -9.78 -0.05
CA VAL A 97 -11.64 -8.78 -0.06
C VAL A 97 -12.77 -9.15 0.89
N SER A 98 -13.20 -10.41 0.89
CA SER A 98 -14.25 -10.90 1.79
C SER A 98 -13.83 -10.82 3.26
N PHE A 99 -12.59 -11.24 3.57
CA PHE A 99 -12.01 -11.14 4.91
C PHE A 99 -11.98 -9.69 5.39
N VAL A 100 -11.41 -8.78 4.60
CA VAL A 100 -11.31 -7.36 4.96
C VAL A 100 -12.69 -6.75 5.17
N ARG A 101 -13.63 -6.99 4.25
CA ARG A 101 -15.01 -6.48 4.36
C ARG A 101 -15.68 -6.95 5.64
N ASN A 102 -15.61 -8.25 5.95
CA ASN A 102 -16.17 -8.82 7.16
C ASN A 102 -15.49 -8.27 8.42
N PHE A 103 -14.16 -8.16 8.40
CA PHE A 103 -13.40 -7.67 9.54
C PHE A 103 -13.81 -6.24 9.93
N PHE A 104 -13.96 -5.33 8.96
CA PHE A 104 -14.42 -3.96 9.21
C PHE A 104 -15.90 -3.87 9.57
N THR A 105 -16.72 -4.84 9.17
CA THR A 105 -18.15 -4.89 9.54
C THR A 105 -18.35 -5.29 10.99
N ILE A 106 -17.57 -6.27 11.46
CA ILE A 106 -17.74 -6.87 12.80
C ILE A 106 -16.94 -6.08 13.85
N ASN A 107 -15.77 -5.55 13.46
CA ASN A 107 -14.86 -4.91 14.41
C ASN A 107 -14.88 -3.40 14.27
N ASN A 108 -14.90 -2.69 15.40
CA ASN A 108 -14.66 -1.26 15.42
C ASN A 108 -13.16 -0.98 15.25
N VAL A 109 -12.69 -0.95 14.00
CA VAL A 109 -11.29 -0.74 13.62
C VAL A 109 -11.23 0.31 12.51
N ASP A 110 -10.12 1.03 12.40
CA ASP A 110 -9.95 2.08 11.38
C ASP A 110 -8.88 1.72 10.35
N LEU A 111 -7.84 0.98 10.76
CA LEU A 111 -6.78 0.48 9.90
C LEU A 111 -6.35 -0.92 10.33
N ILE A 112 -6.20 -1.81 9.36
CA ILE A 112 -5.59 -3.12 9.55
C ILE A 112 -4.33 -3.25 8.71
N VAL A 113 -3.36 -3.98 9.24
CA VAL A 113 -2.22 -4.51 8.50
C VAL A 113 -2.30 -6.03 8.62
N HIS A 114 -2.47 -6.73 7.51
CA HIS A 114 -2.49 -8.20 7.49
C HIS A 114 -1.11 -8.75 7.12
N ASP A 115 -0.91 -10.04 7.34
CA ASP A 115 0.34 -10.71 6.98
C ASP A 115 0.38 -11.09 5.48
N ALA A 116 1.54 -11.55 5.02
CA ALA A 116 1.77 -12.02 3.66
C ALA A 116 2.61 -13.31 3.67
N LYS A 117 2.38 -14.20 2.71
CA LYS A 117 3.35 -15.22 2.32
C LYS A 117 4.39 -14.57 1.40
N ILE A 118 5.62 -15.05 1.46
CA ILE A 118 6.70 -14.52 0.63
C ILE A 118 7.16 -15.57 -0.35
N THR A 119 7.23 -15.21 -1.63
CA THR A 119 7.85 -16.02 -2.67
C THR A 119 9.07 -15.31 -3.25
N GLN A 120 10.01 -16.08 -3.77
CA GLN A 120 11.15 -15.61 -4.52
C GLN A 120 11.38 -16.52 -5.73
N ASN A 121 11.40 -15.96 -6.93
CA ASN A 121 11.48 -16.72 -8.18
C ASN A 121 10.40 -17.83 -8.26
N GLY A 122 9.19 -17.55 -7.80
CA GLY A 122 8.06 -18.50 -7.80
C GLY A 122 8.07 -19.54 -6.67
N ASN A 123 9.12 -19.61 -5.86
CA ASN A 123 9.20 -20.55 -4.74
C ASN A 123 8.81 -19.87 -3.42
N LEU A 124 8.00 -20.56 -2.59
CA LEU A 124 7.67 -20.09 -1.26
C LEU A 124 8.91 -20.10 -0.36
N VAL A 125 9.29 -18.93 0.17
CA VAL A 125 10.46 -18.78 1.05
C VAL A 125 10.07 -18.46 2.50
N SER A 126 8.89 -17.90 2.73
CA SER A 126 8.36 -17.68 4.08
C SER A 126 6.84 -17.69 4.11
N HIS A 127 6.27 -18.21 5.20
CA HIS A 127 4.83 -18.19 5.44
C HIS A 127 4.33 -16.91 6.09
N SER A 128 5.23 -16.03 6.57
CA SER A 128 4.90 -14.83 7.32
C SER A 128 5.90 -13.70 7.08
N LEU A 129 5.46 -12.63 6.45
CA LEU A 129 6.20 -11.38 6.33
C LEU A 129 6.41 -10.74 7.71
N PHE A 130 5.43 -10.85 8.61
CA PHE A 130 5.52 -10.28 9.94
C PHE A 130 6.69 -10.86 10.74
N THR A 131 6.89 -12.17 10.63
CA THR A 131 8.04 -12.84 11.26
C THR A 131 9.36 -12.38 10.67
N GLU A 132 9.44 -12.28 9.35
CA GLU A 132 10.64 -11.86 8.61
C GLU A 132 11.13 -10.47 9.01
N ILE A 133 10.21 -9.48 9.06
CA ILE A 133 10.59 -8.08 9.33
C ILE A 133 10.42 -7.69 10.80
N GLY A 134 9.98 -8.61 11.66
CA GLY A 134 9.71 -8.35 13.07
C GLY A 134 8.63 -7.30 13.25
N SER A 135 7.50 -7.45 12.56
CA SER A 135 6.39 -6.47 12.56
C SER A 135 5.90 -6.14 13.97
N SER A 136 5.55 -4.90 14.19
CA SER A 136 5.08 -4.41 15.49
C SER A 136 4.11 -3.25 15.35
N ASN A 137 3.13 -3.22 16.22
CA ASN A 137 2.12 -2.16 16.29
C ASN A 137 2.58 -0.92 17.10
N GLY A 138 3.84 -0.89 17.61
CA GLY A 138 4.35 0.21 18.43
C GLY A 138 4.64 1.48 17.62
N LEU A 139 4.15 2.67 18.05
CA LEU A 139 4.38 3.94 17.35
C LEU A 139 5.87 4.27 17.24
N LEU A 140 6.60 4.29 18.36
CA LEU A 140 8.03 4.63 18.39
C LEU A 140 8.86 3.65 17.55
N LYS A 141 8.52 2.34 17.63
CA LYS A 141 9.20 1.34 16.81
C LYS A 141 9.01 1.63 15.33
N ASN A 142 7.81 2.01 14.90
CA ASN A 142 7.52 2.30 13.49
C ASN A 142 8.14 3.62 12.99
N ILE A 143 8.37 4.59 13.85
CA ILE A 143 9.16 5.77 13.52
C ILE A 143 10.63 5.38 13.26
N TYR A 144 11.17 4.46 14.06
CA TYR A 144 12.55 3.99 13.91
C TYR A 144 12.70 2.95 12.80
N SER A 145 11.84 1.93 12.80
CA SER A 145 11.83 0.81 11.85
C SER A 145 10.40 0.51 11.42
N ASN A 146 10.06 0.88 10.17
CA ASN A 146 8.72 0.72 9.65
C ASN A 146 8.28 -0.75 9.58
N SER A 147 7.11 -1.05 10.13
CA SER A 147 6.44 -2.35 10.01
C SER A 147 5.16 -2.25 9.16
N PHE A 148 4.77 -1.05 8.74
CA PHE A 148 3.66 -0.88 7.83
C PHE A 148 4.11 -1.26 6.43
N THR A 149 3.44 -2.24 5.84
CA THR A 149 3.70 -2.70 4.47
C THR A 149 2.48 -2.37 3.63
N GLY A 150 2.65 -1.54 2.62
CA GLY A 150 1.56 -0.97 1.83
C GLY A 150 0.58 -2.02 1.32
N CYS A 151 1.05 -3.02 0.58
CA CYS A 151 0.22 -4.08 0.01
C CYS A 151 -0.55 -4.93 1.05
N CYS A 152 -0.17 -4.83 2.34
CA CYS A 152 -0.84 -5.47 3.46
C CYS A 152 -1.85 -4.55 4.17
N MET A 153 -2.04 -3.31 3.72
CA MET A 153 -2.87 -2.33 4.43
C MET A 153 -4.27 -2.22 3.86
N ALA A 154 -5.25 -2.14 4.78
CA ALA A 154 -6.60 -1.69 4.48
C ALA A 154 -7.09 -0.73 5.58
N PHE A 155 -7.84 0.32 5.19
CA PHE A 155 -8.28 1.33 6.15
C PHE A 155 -9.55 2.05 5.69
N LYS A 156 -10.27 2.64 6.66
CA LYS A 156 -11.43 3.48 6.39
C LYS A 156 -11.01 4.78 5.70
N ARG A 157 -11.80 5.21 4.72
CA ARG A 157 -11.54 6.44 3.94
C ARG A 157 -11.41 7.71 4.77
N ASN A 158 -12.06 7.78 5.95
CA ASN A 158 -11.97 8.95 6.83
C ASN A 158 -10.55 9.27 7.31
N ILE A 159 -9.64 8.29 7.31
CA ILE A 159 -8.21 8.48 7.63
C ILE A 159 -7.54 9.44 6.64
N LEU A 160 -8.00 9.50 5.39
CA LEU A 160 -7.41 10.36 4.35
C LEU A 160 -7.42 11.85 4.72
N LYS A 161 -8.35 12.30 5.53
CA LYS A 161 -8.40 13.69 6.01
C LYS A 161 -7.12 14.13 6.73
N ASN A 162 -6.51 13.17 7.46
CA ASN A 162 -5.30 13.40 8.24
C ASN A 162 -4.03 12.99 7.49
N VAL A 163 -4.14 12.06 6.55
CA VAL A 163 -3.01 11.52 5.78
C VAL A 163 -2.63 12.43 4.62
N LEU A 164 -3.61 12.94 3.88
CA LEU A 164 -3.34 13.76 2.69
C LEU A 164 -3.09 15.24 3.03
N PRO A 165 -2.18 15.89 2.31
CA PRO A 165 -1.24 15.35 1.33
C PRO A 165 -0.11 14.55 1.99
N ILE A 166 0.38 13.50 1.31
CA ILE A 166 1.58 12.79 1.76
C ILE A 166 2.81 13.62 1.39
N PRO A 167 3.75 13.87 2.31
CA PRO A 167 4.97 14.64 1.99
C PRO A 167 5.87 13.86 1.03
N ILE A 168 6.27 14.49 -0.07
CA ILE A 168 7.20 13.92 -1.04
C ILE A 168 8.63 14.34 -0.65
N LYS A 169 9.21 13.60 0.30
CA LYS A 169 10.58 13.80 0.81
C LYS A 169 11.29 12.48 0.96
N SER A 170 12.62 12.49 0.86
CA SER A 170 13.42 11.29 1.10
C SER A 170 13.08 10.64 2.44
N GLY A 171 12.97 9.32 2.43
CA GLY A 171 12.68 8.51 3.61
C GLY A 171 11.24 8.48 4.08
N ILE A 172 10.32 9.19 3.43
CA ILE A 172 8.90 9.14 3.72
C ILE A 172 8.22 8.25 2.69
N PHE A 173 7.81 7.06 3.11
CA PHE A 173 7.02 6.13 2.31
C PHE A 173 5.55 6.28 2.65
N HIS A 174 4.67 6.06 1.67
CA HIS A 174 3.23 6.25 1.82
C HIS A 174 2.63 5.37 2.91
N ASP A 175 3.06 4.12 3.02
CA ASP A 175 2.62 3.14 4.01
C ASP A 175 3.01 3.53 5.44
N ALA A 176 4.29 3.87 5.66
CA ALA A 176 4.79 4.36 6.94
C ALA A 176 4.04 5.63 7.36
N TRP A 177 3.85 6.57 6.44
CA TRP A 177 3.13 7.81 6.70
C TRP A 177 1.69 7.55 7.11
N ILE A 178 0.94 6.74 6.33
CA ILE A 178 -0.46 6.39 6.65
C ILE A 178 -0.56 5.73 8.02
N GLY A 179 0.30 4.74 8.30
CA GLY A 179 0.27 4.02 9.55
C GLY A 179 0.62 4.88 10.77
N ILE A 180 1.70 5.69 10.68
CA ILE A 180 2.15 6.55 11.76
C ILE A 180 1.14 7.67 12.04
N ILE A 181 0.64 8.35 11.01
CA ILE A 181 -0.40 9.38 11.13
C ILE A 181 -1.67 8.78 11.75
N SER A 182 -2.08 7.59 11.32
CA SER A 182 -3.25 6.92 11.91
C SER A 182 -3.09 6.74 13.43
N LYS A 183 -1.90 6.35 13.88
CA LYS A 183 -1.63 6.21 15.32
C LYS A 183 -1.57 7.53 16.07
N LEU A 184 -0.94 8.55 15.49
CA LEU A 184 -0.86 9.88 16.10
C LEU A 184 -2.25 10.50 16.28
N TYR A 185 -3.16 10.30 15.34
CA TYR A 185 -4.54 10.77 15.43
C TYR A 185 -5.47 9.77 16.16
N ARG A 186 -4.91 8.77 16.87
CA ARG A 186 -5.62 7.81 17.73
C ARG A 186 -6.65 6.94 17.00
N PHE A 187 -6.47 6.73 15.70
CA PHE A 187 -7.22 5.70 14.99
C PHE A 187 -6.86 4.31 15.52
N LYS A 188 -7.85 3.41 15.54
CA LYS A 188 -7.66 2.04 16.00
C LYS A 188 -6.96 1.22 14.90
N VAL A 189 -5.66 0.97 15.10
CA VAL A 189 -4.78 0.21 14.18
C VAL A 189 -4.56 -1.19 14.73
N ILE A 190 -4.81 -2.22 13.93
CA ILE A 190 -4.64 -3.64 14.31
C ILE A 190 -3.74 -4.34 13.29
N PHE A 191 -2.82 -5.16 13.79
CA PHE A 191 -2.02 -6.10 13.00
C PHE A 191 -2.64 -7.49 13.11
N ILE A 192 -2.84 -8.17 11.97
CA ILE A 192 -3.56 -9.45 11.87
C ILE A 192 -2.60 -10.47 11.25
N ALA A 193 -2.25 -11.51 11.99
CA ALA A 193 -1.33 -12.56 11.54
C ALA A 193 -1.94 -13.54 10.53
N THR A 194 -2.86 -13.06 9.69
CA THR A 194 -3.49 -13.84 8.62
C THR A 194 -2.89 -13.39 7.29
N PRO A 195 -2.16 -14.23 6.56
CA PRO A 195 -1.67 -13.88 5.24
C PRO A 195 -2.83 -13.80 4.25
N LEU A 196 -2.92 -12.67 3.53
CA LEU A 196 -3.97 -12.42 2.53
C LEU A 196 -3.39 -12.11 1.14
N ILE A 197 -2.06 -12.12 1.01
CA ILE A 197 -1.35 -11.98 -0.27
C ILE A 197 -0.14 -12.91 -0.33
N ILE A 198 0.31 -13.13 -1.54
CA ILE A 198 1.65 -13.63 -1.86
C ILE A 198 2.47 -12.42 -2.27
N HIS A 199 3.47 -12.08 -1.47
CA HIS A 199 4.42 -11.01 -1.75
C HIS A 199 5.60 -11.57 -2.56
N ASN A 200 5.69 -11.16 -3.83
CA ASN A 200 6.70 -11.66 -4.74
C ASN A 200 7.99 -10.85 -4.63
N ARG A 201 9.08 -11.49 -4.21
CA ARG A 201 10.41 -10.87 -4.18
C ARG A 201 11.13 -11.08 -5.51
N HIS A 202 11.57 -10.00 -6.12
CA HIS A 202 12.39 -9.95 -7.33
C HIS A 202 13.35 -8.76 -7.28
N GLU A 203 14.26 -8.67 -8.24
CA GLU A 203 15.33 -7.65 -8.24
C GLU A 203 14.80 -6.22 -8.43
N ASP A 204 13.62 -6.07 -9.06
CA ASP A 204 13.02 -4.78 -9.36
C ASP A 204 12.15 -4.22 -8.19
N ASN A 205 12.04 -4.93 -7.06
CA ASN A 205 11.29 -4.41 -5.91
C ASN A 205 11.95 -3.13 -5.36
N LEU A 206 11.15 -2.11 -5.07
CA LEU A 206 11.61 -0.85 -4.47
C LEU A 206 12.23 -1.06 -3.07
N SER A 207 11.73 -2.02 -2.31
CA SER A 207 12.26 -2.39 -1.00
C SER A 207 13.34 -3.46 -1.14
N THR A 208 14.60 -3.04 -1.13
CA THR A 208 15.74 -3.96 -1.17
C THR A 208 15.99 -4.61 0.18
N MET A 209 16.32 -5.93 0.20
CA MET A 209 16.75 -6.68 1.40
C MET A 209 18.09 -6.22 1.98
N LYS A 210 18.86 -5.40 1.26
CA LYS A 210 20.15 -4.90 1.75
C LYS A 210 19.92 -3.87 2.84
N ARG A 211 20.57 -4.06 3.99
CA ARG A 211 20.58 -3.08 5.07
C ARG A 211 21.03 -1.72 4.51
N ARG A 212 20.15 -0.73 4.62
CA ARG A 212 20.45 0.65 4.21
C ARG A 212 21.56 1.21 5.09
N SER A 213 22.47 1.97 4.50
CA SER A 213 23.54 2.64 5.26
C SER A 213 22.95 3.58 6.31
N ILE A 214 23.56 3.62 7.50
CA ILE A 214 23.18 4.51 8.61
C ILE A 214 23.18 5.98 8.16
N PHE A 215 24.12 6.37 7.30
CA PHE A 215 24.20 7.72 6.72
C PHE A 215 22.99 8.12 5.89
N LYS A 216 22.22 7.15 5.34
CA LYS A 216 20.95 7.38 4.65
C LYS A 216 19.76 7.31 5.61
N ILE A 217 19.82 6.43 6.61
CA ILE A 217 18.72 6.22 7.55
C ILE A 217 18.50 7.46 8.44
N ILE A 218 19.57 8.08 8.95
CA ILE A 218 19.46 9.23 9.87
C ILE A 218 18.75 10.42 9.22
N PRO A 219 19.16 10.92 8.03
CA PRO A 219 18.47 12.01 7.35
C PRO A 219 17.00 11.68 7.03
N ASP A 220 16.72 10.44 6.61
CA ASP A 220 15.36 10.00 6.30
C ASP A 220 14.46 10.05 7.57
N ARG A 221 14.99 9.67 8.73
CA ARG A 221 14.24 9.73 10.02
C ARG A 221 14.04 11.17 10.47
N ILE A 222 15.02 12.04 10.29
CA ILE A 222 14.87 13.48 10.57
C ILE A 222 13.77 14.07 9.68
N ASN A 223 13.78 13.80 8.38
CA ASN A 223 12.75 14.24 7.45
C ASN A 223 11.35 13.79 7.87
N LEU A 224 11.22 12.52 8.27
CA LEU A 224 9.96 11.96 8.76
C LEU A 224 9.49 12.69 10.03
N ILE A 225 10.37 12.85 11.01
CA ILE A 225 10.03 13.50 12.29
C ILE A 225 9.61 14.96 12.06
N LEU A 226 10.34 15.71 11.25
CA LEU A 226 10.00 17.10 10.90
C LEU A 226 8.65 17.19 10.17
N ALA A 227 8.38 16.26 9.25
CA ALA A 227 7.11 16.20 8.54
C ALA A 227 5.94 15.87 9.49
N LEU A 228 6.15 14.93 10.43
CA LEU A 228 5.15 14.58 11.45
C LEU A 228 4.88 15.77 12.38
N PHE A 229 5.93 16.44 12.83
CA PHE A 229 5.80 17.64 13.65
C PHE A 229 4.98 18.72 12.93
N HIS A 230 5.36 19.02 11.67
CA HIS A 230 4.63 19.98 10.86
C HIS A 230 3.14 19.62 10.70
N ARG A 231 2.84 18.31 10.44
CA ARG A 231 1.47 17.83 10.30
C ARG A 231 0.65 17.98 11.58
N VAL A 232 1.23 17.70 12.75
CA VAL A 232 0.52 17.74 14.03
C VAL A 232 0.30 19.16 14.52
N PHE A 233 1.30 20.05 14.38
CA PHE A 233 1.25 21.38 14.97
C PHE A 233 0.76 22.48 14.03
N ASN A 234 0.95 22.35 12.72
CA ASN A 234 0.54 23.37 11.75
C ASN A 234 -0.74 23.00 10.96
N GLY A 235 -1.31 21.83 11.23
CA GLY A 235 -2.65 21.45 10.77
C GLY A 235 -2.90 21.60 9.27
N LYS A 236 -2.05 21.01 8.43
CA LYS A 236 -2.37 20.65 7.01
C LYS A 236 -1.12 20.33 6.22
#